data_6b8fd29bdc035cc45049d3fb30356602
#
_entry.id   6b8fd29bdc035cc45049d3fb30356602
#
_cell.length_a   1.000
_cell.length_b   1.000
_cell.length_c   1.000
_cell.angle_alpha   90.00
_cell.angle_beta   90.00
_cell.angle_gamma   90.00
#
_symmetry.space_group_name_H-M   'P 1'
#
loop_
_entity.id
_entity.type
_entity.pdbx_description
1 polymer ?
#
loop_
_entity_poly.entity_id
_entity_poly.type
_entity_poly.pdbx_seq_one_letter_code
_entity_poly.pdbx_strand_id
1 'polypeptide(L)'
;MTEKNRDWGESSNAERVARLARLWRMVADAELAPLGLTHSRWSVLWKLYRMGQKTSQKGLAEALEIELASLMRTLSQLEQQALIERHCCEHDKRVRRVSLTPAGEELLAFIRQRIIDLRAELYQGVSPEQLEAFEFVLNRISDNAVRKLHPTVTDKEEK
;
A
#
# COMPACT_ATOMS: atom_id res chain seq x y z
N MET A 1 -23.00 34.47 14.71
CA MET A 1 -21.94 34.86 13.80
C MET A 1 -20.63 34.44 14.45
N THR A 2 -19.83 33.46 14.16
CA THR A 2 -19.62 32.87 12.87
C THR A 2 -18.39 31.97 12.96
N GLU A 3 -18.60 30.70 13.12
CA GLU A 3 -17.52 29.69 13.12
C GLU A 3 -17.11 29.23 11.71
N LYS A 4 -17.67 29.80 10.68
CA LYS A 4 -17.61 29.33 9.30
C LYS A 4 -16.41 29.83 8.48
N ASN A 5 -15.53 30.69 9.02
CA ASN A 5 -14.53 31.41 8.22
C ASN A 5 -13.07 31.13 8.64
N ARG A 6 -12.81 30.15 9.52
CA ARG A 6 -11.45 29.85 9.99
C ARG A 6 -10.75 28.71 9.24
N ASP A 7 -11.45 28.04 8.32
CA ASP A 7 -11.00 26.74 7.76
C ASP A 7 -10.25 26.83 6.43
N TRP A 8 -10.16 28.03 5.82
CA TRP A 8 -9.52 28.17 4.50
C TRP A 8 -8.06 28.62 4.55
N GLY A 9 -7.53 28.97 5.71
CA GLY A 9 -6.15 29.44 5.91
C GLY A 9 -5.20 28.43 6.51
N GLU A 10 -5.70 27.35 7.13
CA GLU A 10 -4.88 26.27 7.67
C GLU A 10 -5.08 24.99 6.84
N SER A 11 -3.98 24.27 6.56
CA SER A 11 -4.04 22.98 5.88
C SER A 11 -5.00 22.03 6.60
N SER A 12 -6.02 21.55 5.91
CA SER A 12 -6.96 20.57 6.45
C SER A 12 -6.22 19.28 6.88
N ASN A 13 -6.82 18.50 7.79
CA ASN A 13 -6.24 17.22 8.18
C ASN A 13 -6.07 16.27 6.98
N ALA A 14 -6.98 16.36 5.98
CA ALA A 14 -6.85 15.59 4.75
C ALA A 14 -5.59 15.97 3.95
N GLU A 15 -5.27 17.26 3.83
CA GLU A 15 -4.05 17.74 3.18
C GLU A 15 -2.80 17.32 3.94
N ARG A 16 -2.83 17.37 5.28
CA ARG A 16 -1.72 16.91 6.13
C ARG A 16 -1.47 15.42 5.97
N VAL A 17 -2.52 14.59 5.95
CA VAL A 17 -2.42 13.14 5.71
C VAL A 17 -1.88 12.86 4.30
N ALA A 18 -2.38 13.54 3.28
CA ALA A 18 -1.91 13.38 1.91
C ALA A 18 -0.42 13.80 1.76
N ARG A 19 -0.02 14.89 2.43
CA ARG A 19 1.38 15.32 2.47
C ARG A 19 2.26 14.29 3.18
N LEU A 20 1.83 13.79 4.34
CA LEU A 20 2.56 12.79 5.10
C LEU A 20 2.76 11.51 4.28
N ALA A 21 1.71 11.01 3.63
CA ALA A 21 1.77 9.83 2.77
C ALA A 21 2.77 10.02 1.61
N ARG A 22 2.81 11.22 1.00
CA ARG A 22 3.77 11.55 -0.05
C ARG A 22 5.22 11.58 0.47
N LEU A 23 5.46 12.25 1.60
CA LEU A 23 6.79 12.32 2.22
C LEU A 23 7.29 10.93 2.59
N TRP A 24 6.43 10.12 3.21
CA TRP A 24 6.75 8.73 3.56
C TRP A 24 7.21 7.93 2.35
N ARG A 25 6.45 8.04 1.25
CA ARG A 25 6.79 7.38 -0.02
C ARG A 25 8.15 7.87 -0.55
N MET A 26 8.38 9.18 -0.56
CA MET A 26 9.64 9.75 -1.04
C MET A 26 10.84 9.25 -0.25
N VAL A 27 10.74 9.16 1.07
CA VAL A 27 11.82 8.65 1.92
C VAL A 27 12.03 7.15 1.67
N ALA A 28 10.97 6.35 1.59
CA ALA A 28 11.07 4.93 1.27
C ALA A 28 11.70 4.70 -0.12
N ASP A 29 11.33 5.48 -1.11
CA ASP A 29 11.91 5.39 -2.45
C ASP A 29 13.41 5.77 -2.46
N ALA A 30 13.80 6.78 -1.70
CA ALA A 30 15.22 7.16 -1.56
C ALA A 30 16.05 6.05 -0.89
N GLU A 31 15.51 5.40 0.15
CA GLU A 31 16.14 4.27 0.83
C GLU A 31 16.30 3.02 -0.06
N LEU A 32 15.34 2.78 -0.95
CA LEU A 32 15.32 1.59 -1.80
C LEU A 32 15.92 1.83 -3.20
N ALA A 33 16.18 3.09 -3.58
CA ALA A 33 16.78 3.43 -4.86
C ALA A 33 18.14 2.74 -5.13
N PRO A 34 19.07 2.61 -4.15
CA PRO A 34 20.33 1.91 -4.35
C PRO A 34 20.17 0.42 -4.73
N LEU A 35 19.00 -0.17 -4.46
CA LEU A 35 18.65 -1.54 -4.85
C LEU A 35 18.10 -1.66 -6.28
N GLY A 36 18.04 -0.54 -7.02
CA GLY A 36 17.43 -0.49 -8.35
C GLY A 36 15.91 -0.66 -8.33
N LEU A 37 15.27 -0.48 -7.18
CA LEU A 37 13.83 -0.64 -6.99
C LEU A 37 13.13 0.72 -7.07
N THR A 38 12.10 0.78 -7.92
CA THR A 38 11.14 1.89 -7.94
C THR A 38 9.99 1.59 -6.97
N HIS A 39 9.23 2.60 -6.59
CA HIS A 39 8.04 2.47 -5.75
C HIS A 39 7.11 1.35 -6.23
N SER A 40 6.78 1.31 -7.51
CA SER A 40 5.89 0.30 -8.08
C SER A 40 6.43 -1.11 -7.95
N ARG A 41 7.74 -1.32 -8.05
CA ARG A 41 8.36 -2.65 -7.94
C ARG A 41 8.37 -3.16 -6.51
N TRP A 42 8.89 -2.36 -5.57
CA TRP A 42 8.98 -2.83 -4.18
C TRP A 42 7.59 -2.94 -3.53
N SER A 43 6.63 -2.08 -3.88
CA SER A 43 5.26 -2.19 -3.37
C SER A 43 4.55 -3.46 -3.84
N VAL A 44 4.81 -3.91 -5.07
CA VAL A 44 4.31 -5.20 -5.57
C VAL A 44 4.93 -6.36 -4.80
N LEU A 45 6.26 -6.39 -4.63
CA LEU A 45 6.94 -7.43 -3.86
C LEU A 45 6.43 -7.49 -2.41
N TRP A 46 6.28 -6.34 -1.77
CA TRP A 46 5.76 -6.23 -0.41
C TRP A 46 4.32 -6.73 -0.29
N LYS A 47 3.46 -6.37 -1.24
CA LYS A 47 2.06 -6.81 -1.24
C LYS A 47 1.95 -8.31 -1.48
N LEU A 48 2.74 -8.87 -2.40
CA LEU A 48 2.81 -10.32 -2.63
C LEU A 48 3.18 -11.08 -1.35
N TYR A 49 4.16 -10.58 -0.62
CA TYR A 49 4.56 -11.18 0.65
C TYR A 49 3.40 -11.20 1.65
N ARG A 50 2.68 -10.09 1.79
CA ARG A 50 1.56 -9.97 2.72
C ARG A 50 0.34 -10.81 2.34
N MET A 51 0.10 -10.99 1.07
CA MET A 51 -1.02 -11.79 0.55
C MET A 51 -0.70 -13.28 0.46
N GLY A 52 0.55 -13.65 0.57
CA GLY A 52 1.03 -15.03 0.47
C GLY A 52 1.27 -15.49 -0.98
N GLN A 53 1.76 -16.70 -1.08
CA GLN A 53 2.13 -17.32 -2.36
C GLN A 53 0.91 -17.60 -3.25
N LYS A 54 1.12 -17.58 -4.56
CA LYS A 54 0.13 -17.88 -5.58
C LYS A 54 -1.08 -16.94 -5.61
N THR A 55 -0.84 -15.67 -5.32
CA THR A 55 -1.86 -14.62 -5.43
C THR A 55 -2.27 -14.40 -6.89
N SER A 56 -3.57 -14.22 -7.17
CA SER A 56 -4.02 -13.88 -8.51
C SER A 56 -3.61 -12.47 -8.92
N GLN A 57 -3.29 -12.27 -10.20
CA GLN A 57 -2.92 -10.93 -10.71
C GLN A 57 -4.03 -9.90 -10.50
N LYS A 58 -5.29 -10.31 -10.68
CA LYS A 58 -6.45 -9.46 -10.42
C LYS A 58 -6.54 -9.06 -8.95
N GLY A 59 -6.48 -10.03 -8.03
CA GLY A 59 -6.51 -9.76 -6.59
C GLY A 59 -5.34 -8.89 -6.12
N LEU A 60 -4.17 -9.03 -6.75
CA LEU A 60 -3.01 -8.19 -6.45
C LEU A 60 -3.22 -6.74 -6.91
N ALA A 61 -3.81 -6.53 -8.11
CA ALA A 61 -4.13 -5.20 -8.60
C ALA A 61 -5.18 -4.50 -7.72
N GLU A 62 -6.22 -5.22 -7.33
CA GLU A 62 -7.26 -4.73 -6.40
C GLU A 62 -6.65 -4.35 -5.04
N ALA A 63 -5.78 -5.21 -4.49
CA ALA A 63 -5.12 -4.95 -3.20
C ALA A 63 -4.11 -3.80 -3.24
N LEU A 64 -3.57 -3.47 -4.41
CA LEU A 64 -2.69 -2.32 -4.64
C LEU A 64 -3.45 -1.06 -5.06
N GLU A 65 -4.76 -1.18 -5.32
CA GLU A 65 -5.62 -0.10 -5.80
C GLU A 65 -5.09 0.53 -7.10
N ILE A 66 -4.61 -0.32 -8.03
CA ILE A 66 -4.08 0.10 -9.33
C ILE A 66 -4.75 -0.65 -10.47
N GLU A 67 -4.70 -0.05 -11.66
CA GLU A 67 -5.16 -0.68 -12.89
C GLU A 67 -4.35 -1.94 -13.22
N LEU A 68 -5.03 -3.00 -13.66
CA LEU A 68 -4.39 -4.27 -14.01
C LEU A 68 -3.29 -4.10 -15.07
N ALA A 69 -3.49 -3.21 -16.04
CA ALA A 69 -2.50 -2.92 -17.09
C ALA A 69 -1.19 -2.35 -16.51
N SER A 70 -1.29 -1.48 -15.49
CA SER A 70 -0.14 -0.92 -14.79
C SER A 70 0.60 -2.00 -13.99
N LEU A 71 -0.15 -2.86 -13.30
CA LEU A 71 0.43 -4.01 -12.61
C LEU A 71 1.16 -4.94 -13.58
N MET A 72 0.57 -5.27 -14.73
CA MET A 72 1.17 -6.18 -15.71
C MET A 72 2.53 -5.72 -16.20
N ARG A 73 2.71 -4.40 -16.38
CA ARG A 73 4.02 -3.81 -16.74
C ARG A 73 5.06 -4.03 -15.64
N THR A 74 4.67 -3.77 -14.39
CA THR A 74 5.56 -3.97 -13.24
C THR A 74 5.91 -5.45 -13.05
N LEU A 75 4.93 -6.36 -13.17
CA LEU A 75 5.17 -7.79 -13.08
C LEU A 75 6.14 -8.29 -14.17
N SER A 76 6.01 -7.79 -15.40
CA SER A 76 6.94 -8.16 -16.48
C SER A 76 8.38 -7.74 -16.17
N GLN A 77 8.57 -6.57 -15.57
CA GLN A 77 9.90 -6.11 -15.15
C GLN A 77 10.47 -6.96 -14.00
N LEU A 78 9.64 -7.31 -13.01
CA LEU A 78 10.07 -8.16 -11.89
C LEU A 78 10.39 -9.59 -12.33
N GLU A 79 9.64 -10.13 -13.29
CA GLU A 79 9.88 -11.46 -13.87
C GLU A 79 11.17 -11.48 -14.68
N GLN A 80 11.46 -10.43 -15.48
CA GLN A 80 12.75 -10.26 -16.17
C GLN A 80 13.93 -10.21 -15.21
N GLN A 81 13.73 -9.70 -14.00
CA GLN A 81 14.74 -9.69 -12.93
C GLN A 81 14.77 -11.01 -12.14
N ALA A 82 13.99 -12.00 -12.53
CA ALA A 82 13.84 -13.28 -11.83
C ALA A 82 13.43 -13.16 -10.35
N LEU A 83 12.71 -12.10 -9.99
CA LEU A 83 12.23 -11.87 -8.62
C LEU A 83 10.84 -12.48 -8.37
N ILE A 84 10.10 -12.71 -9.42
CA ILE A 84 8.77 -13.35 -9.39
C ILE A 84 8.65 -14.38 -10.50
N GLU A 85 7.69 -15.27 -10.34
CA GLU A 85 7.24 -16.22 -11.35
C GLU A 85 5.73 -16.08 -11.56
N ARG A 86 5.30 -16.25 -12.82
CA ARG A 86 3.89 -16.25 -13.18
C ARG A 86 3.45 -17.63 -13.63
N HIS A 87 2.42 -18.17 -13.00
CA HIS A 87 1.89 -19.50 -13.27
C HIS A 87 0.46 -19.44 -13.77
N CYS A 88 0.08 -20.38 -14.63
CA CYS A 88 -1.33 -20.66 -14.90
C CYS A 88 -1.91 -21.38 -13.69
N CYS A 89 -3.14 -21.05 -13.30
CA CYS A 89 -3.84 -21.84 -12.31
C CYS A 89 -4.17 -23.24 -12.89
N GLU A 90 -3.90 -24.30 -12.14
CA GLU A 90 -4.18 -25.68 -12.56
C GLU A 90 -5.67 -25.93 -12.80
N HIS A 91 -6.52 -25.28 -12.02
CA HIS A 91 -7.97 -25.46 -12.10
C HIS A 91 -8.68 -24.51 -13.07
N ASP A 92 -8.06 -23.35 -13.37
CA ASP A 92 -8.57 -22.38 -14.35
C ASP A 92 -7.41 -21.70 -15.08
N LYS A 93 -7.19 -22.11 -16.32
CA LYS A 93 -6.11 -21.57 -17.16
C LYS A 93 -6.26 -20.07 -17.48
N ARG A 94 -7.43 -19.47 -17.22
CA ARG A 94 -7.67 -18.04 -17.36
C ARG A 94 -7.09 -17.23 -16.21
N VAL A 95 -6.90 -17.86 -15.05
CA VAL A 95 -6.36 -17.22 -13.86
C VAL A 95 -4.84 -17.33 -13.87
N ARG A 96 -4.17 -16.19 -13.92
CA ARG A 96 -2.72 -16.09 -13.73
C ARG A 96 -2.41 -15.80 -12.29
N ARG A 97 -1.51 -16.59 -11.71
CA ARG A 97 -1.01 -16.43 -10.34
C ARG A 97 0.42 -15.95 -10.36
N VAL A 98 0.80 -15.26 -9.30
CA VAL A 98 2.14 -14.71 -9.09
C VAL A 98 2.69 -15.25 -7.78
N SER A 99 3.96 -15.63 -7.77
CA SER A 99 4.71 -16.00 -6.58
C SER A 99 6.09 -15.37 -6.60
N LEU A 100 6.68 -15.18 -5.42
CA LEU A 100 8.07 -14.79 -5.30
C LEU A 100 8.96 -15.97 -5.66
N THR A 101 10.11 -15.69 -6.27
CA THR A 101 11.22 -16.64 -6.38
C THR A 101 12.07 -16.61 -5.11
N PRO A 102 12.98 -17.57 -4.89
CA PRO A 102 13.95 -17.50 -3.79
C PRO A 102 14.73 -16.17 -3.78
N ALA A 103 15.15 -15.69 -4.96
CA ALA A 103 15.82 -14.39 -5.09
C ALA A 103 14.91 -13.22 -4.71
N GLY A 104 13.62 -13.30 -5.06
CA GLY A 104 12.62 -12.33 -4.66
C GLY A 104 12.37 -12.31 -3.15
N GLU A 105 12.35 -13.48 -2.52
CA GLU A 105 12.20 -13.62 -1.06
C GLU A 105 13.43 -13.06 -0.32
N GLU A 106 14.64 -13.32 -0.80
CA GLU A 106 15.88 -12.80 -0.24
C GLU A 106 15.93 -11.26 -0.32
N LEU A 107 15.64 -10.70 -1.50
CA LEU A 107 15.56 -9.26 -1.68
C LEU A 107 14.50 -8.64 -0.78
N LEU A 108 13.35 -9.29 -0.65
CA LEU A 108 12.27 -8.82 0.21
C LEU A 108 12.63 -8.82 1.69
N ALA A 109 13.39 -9.83 2.15
CA ALA A 109 13.89 -9.85 3.53
C ALA A 109 14.77 -8.63 3.82
N PHE A 110 15.63 -8.24 2.87
CA PHE A 110 16.44 -7.02 2.97
C PHE A 110 15.57 -5.75 2.96
N ILE A 111 14.63 -5.65 2.03
CA ILE A 111 13.67 -4.51 1.96
C ILE A 111 12.92 -4.38 3.28
N ARG A 112 12.47 -5.49 3.84
CA ARG A 112 11.72 -5.51 5.10
C ARG A 112 12.52 -4.90 6.24
N GLN A 113 13.79 -5.27 6.39
CA GLN A 113 14.65 -4.71 7.43
C GLN A 113 14.83 -3.21 7.26
N ARG A 114 15.11 -2.75 6.03
CA ARG A 114 15.25 -1.31 5.74
C ARG A 114 13.98 -0.52 6.04
N ILE A 115 12.80 -1.06 5.72
CA ILE A 115 11.52 -0.41 6.04
C ILE A 115 11.26 -0.36 7.55
N ILE A 116 11.67 -1.39 8.31
CA ILE A 116 11.56 -1.39 9.78
C ILE A 116 12.44 -0.29 10.37
N ASP A 117 13.70 -0.21 9.92
CA ASP A 117 14.66 0.79 10.40
C ASP A 117 14.17 2.20 10.07
N LEU A 118 13.75 2.43 8.84
CA LEU A 118 13.17 3.70 8.39
C LEU A 118 11.94 4.10 9.23
N ARG A 119 11.06 3.16 9.51
CA ARG A 119 9.88 3.43 10.34
C ARG A 119 10.28 3.88 11.75
N ALA A 120 11.28 3.24 12.34
CA ALA A 120 11.80 3.62 13.66
C ALA A 120 12.36 5.05 13.62
N GLU A 121 13.06 5.44 12.58
CA GLU A 121 13.55 6.80 12.39
C GLU A 121 12.41 7.83 12.24
N LEU A 122 11.41 7.52 11.42
CA LEU A 122 10.27 8.41 11.19
C LEU A 122 9.37 8.59 12.44
N TYR A 123 9.40 7.63 13.35
CA TYR A 123 8.64 7.67 14.59
C TYR A 123 9.43 8.29 15.77
N GLN A 124 10.64 8.80 15.53
CA GLN A 124 11.39 9.47 16.60
C GLN A 124 10.57 10.61 17.22
N GLY A 125 10.52 10.63 18.55
CA GLY A 125 9.75 11.63 19.32
C GLY A 125 8.25 11.37 19.40
N VAL A 126 7.75 10.27 18.84
CA VAL A 126 6.35 9.84 18.97
C VAL A 126 6.27 8.76 20.05
N SER A 127 5.41 8.96 21.06
CA SER A 127 5.22 7.93 22.09
C SER A 127 4.35 6.77 21.58
N PRO A 128 4.44 5.57 22.20
CA PRO A 128 3.58 4.45 21.83
C PRO A 128 2.08 4.77 21.89
N GLU A 129 1.66 5.53 22.91
CA GLU A 129 0.27 5.92 23.12
C GLU A 129 -0.21 6.90 22.03
N GLN A 130 0.68 7.81 21.59
CA GLN A 130 0.39 8.73 20.48
C GLN A 130 0.27 7.97 19.16
N LEU A 131 1.12 6.96 18.94
CA LEU A 131 1.07 6.12 17.75
C LEU A 131 -0.22 5.30 17.71
N GLU A 132 -0.61 4.68 18.82
CA GLU A 132 -1.86 3.93 18.94
C GLU A 132 -3.09 4.82 18.68
N ALA A 133 -3.11 6.03 19.26
CA ALA A 133 -4.17 7.01 19.01
C ALA A 133 -4.23 7.43 17.53
N PHE A 134 -3.08 7.65 16.90
CA PHE A 134 -2.99 7.98 15.48
C PHE A 134 -3.51 6.84 14.59
N GLU A 135 -3.12 5.60 14.84
CA GLU A 135 -3.61 4.42 14.11
C GLU A 135 -5.12 4.25 14.26
N PHE A 136 -5.66 4.43 15.49
CA PHE A 136 -7.09 4.39 15.73
C PHE A 136 -7.85 5.42 14.89
N VAL A 137 -7.38 6.68 14.87
CA VAL A 137 -8.03 7.75 14.10
C VAL A 137 -7.96 7.48 12.59
N LEU A 138 -6.79 7.06 12.07
CA LEU A 138 -6.63 6.70 10.66
C LEU A 138 -7.59 5.59 10.24
N ASN A 139 -7.67 4.51 11.02
CA ASN A 139 -8.55 3.38 10.73
C ASN A 139 -10.03 3.83 10.76
N ARG A 140 -10.43 4.62 11.76
CA ARG A 140 -11.80 5.11 11.86
C ARG A 140 -12.20 5.99 10.66
N ILE A 141 -11.32 6.90 10.23
CA ILE A 141 -11.58 7.75 9.05
C ILE A 141 -11.63 6.90 7.78
N SER A 142 -10.74 5.92 7.63
CA SER A 142 -10.72 5.01 6.48
C SER A 142 -12.02 4.19 6.40
N ASP A 143 -12.48 3.62 7.50
CA ASP A 143 -13.73 2.86 7.56
C ASP A 143 -14.95 3.72 7.19
N ASN A 144 -14.97 4.97 7.66
CA ASN A 144 -16.04 5.89 7.32
C ASN A 144 -16.03 6.24 5.82
N ALA A 145 -14.85 6.43 5.24
CA ALA A 145 -14.70 6.72 3.82
C ALA A 145 -15.14 5.53 2.96
N VAL A 146 -14.73 4.30 3.31
CA VAL A 146 -15.14 3.07 2.62
C VAL A 146 -16.66 2.90 2.67
N ARG A 147 -17.28 3.08 3.83
CA ARG A 147 -18.76 3.02 3.96
C ARG A 147 -19.46 4.05 3.10
N LYS A 148 -18.91 5.26 2.99
CA LYS A 148 -19.50 6.30 2.14
C LYS A 148 -19.37 6.00 0.64
N LEU A 149 -18.28 5.35 0.23
CA LEU A 149 -18.07 4.93 -1.17
C LEU A 149 -18.92 3.71 -1.54
N HIS A 150 -19.16 2.81 -0.58
CA HIS A 150 -19.89 1.57 -0.77
C HIS A 150 -21.05 1.47 0.24
N PRO A 151 -22.10 2.32 0.11
CA PRO A 151 -23.25 2.25 1.02
C PRO A 151 -23.92 0.88 0.86
N THR A 152 -24.01 0.14 1.95
CA THR A 152 -24.82 -1.10 2.00
C THR A 152 -26.29 -0.73 1.84
N VAL A 153 -27.05 -1.58 1.16
CA VAL A 153 -28.47 -1.34 0.79
C VAL A 153 -29.37 -1.06 2.02
N THR A 154 -28.91 -1.40 3.21
CA THR A 154 -29.61 -1.18 4.49
C THR A 154 -29.67 0.27 4.95
N ASP A 155 -28.79 1.15 4.46
CA ASP A 155 -28.78 2.57 4.87
C ASP A 155 -29.79 3.48 4.11
N LYS A 156 -30.60 2.88 3.21
CA LYS A 156 -31.58 3.61 2.38
C LYS A 156 -33.01 3.56 2.88
N GLU A 157 -33.31 2.80 3.94
CA GLU A 157 -34.68 2.64 4.48
C GLU A 157 -34.99 3.51 5.71
N GLU A 158 -34.05 4.34 6.18
CA GLU A 158 -34.26 5.27 7.29
C GLU A 158 -34.20 6.76 6.86
N LYS A 159 -34.90 7.12 5.79
CA LYS A 159 -35.18 8.53 5.48
C LYS A 159 -36.62 8.72 5.02
#